data_1b108405867590b9b149b0744881fc03
#
_entry.id   1b108405867590b9b149b0744881fc03
#
_cell.length_a   1.000
_cell.length_b   1.000
_cell.length_c   1.000
_cell.angle_alpha   90.00
_cell.angle_beta   90.00
_cell.angle_gamma   90.00
#
_symmetry.space_group_name_H-M   'P 1'
#
loop_
_entity.id
_entity.type
_entity.pdbx_description
1 polymer ?
#
loop_
_entity_poly.entity_id
_entity_poly.type
_entity_poly.pdbx_seq_one_letter_code
_entity_poly.pdbx_strand_id
1 'polypeptide(L)'
;MKFQLNPINHGKITDLCGPANSILKQIEEELDIKILNRGPSFKINGEERNAEIAKDIILRIYDDLDEKKQIRPEEVHLYLRKGMNDLKNINKETTSRQVIKTPSLIITANHGSQEHYVETIKKKVLTFGIGPAGTGKTFLAVALAVEQFSKGEVEKILLVRPAVEAGEKLGFLPGDLSQKVDPYLRPLYDALFQMIGYKETNQLIERNIIEVVPLAFMRGRTLNNSFIILDESQNATVEQMKMFLTRFGFGSK
;
A
#
# COMPACT_ATOMS: atom_id res chain seq x y z
N MET A 1 6.87 -2.16 -32.85
CA MET A 1 7.31 -0.97 -32.11
C MET A 1 8.82 -0.87 -32.01
N LYS A 2 9.43 0.34 -31.98
CA LYS A 2 10.88 0.53 -31.78
C LYS A 2 11.10 1.59 -30.71
N PHE A 3 12.07 1.38 -29.79
CA PHE A 3 12.46 2.37 -28.77
C PHE A 3 13.92 2.18 -28.35
N GLN A 4 14.45 3.13 -27.59
CA GLN A 4 15.83 3.12 -27.11
C GLN A 4 15.85 3.44 -25.61
N LEU A 5 16.71 2.74 -24.86
CA LEU A 5 16.90 2.97 -23.43
C LEU A 5 17.79 4.21 -23.21
N ASN A 6 17.38 5.07 -22.27
CA ASN A 6 18.13 6.24 -21.82
C ASN A 6 18.06 6.33 -20.27
N PRO A 7 19.18 6.69 -19.58
CA PRO A 7 20.54 6.83 -20.11
C PRO A 7 21.13 5.49 -20.52
N ILE A 8 22.08 5.48 -21.47
CA ILE A 8 22.70 4.25 -21.95
C ILE A 8 23.71 3.75 -20.91
N ASN A 9 23.46 2.56 -20.36
CA ASN A 9 24.37 1.84 -19.48
C ASN A 9 24.48 0.38 -19.94
N HIS A 10 25.63 0.00 -20.50
CA HIS A 10 25.84 -1.33 -21.07
C HIS A 10 25.78 -2.46 -20.03
N GLY A 11 26.21 -2.21 -18.79
CA GLY A 11 26.10 -3.17 -17.67
C GLY A 11 24.65 -3.49 -17.37
N LYS A 12 23.82 -2.44 -17.19
CA LYS A 12 22.38 -2.60 -16.95
C LYS A 12 21.65 -3.29 -18.11
N ILE A 13 22.05 -3.02 -19.37
CA ILE A 13 21.44 -3.68 -20.54
C ILE A 13 21.73 -5.18 -20.51
N THR A 14 22.93 -5.59 -20.09
CA THR A 14 23.28 -7.00 -19.91
C THR A 14 22.46 -7.66 -18.81
N ASP A 15 22.31 -6.99 -17.67
CA ASP A 15 21.51 -7.47 -16.54
C ASP A 15 20.01 -7.52 -16.89
N LEU A 16 19.50 -6.54 -17.62
CA LEU A 16 18.13 -6.51 -18.15
C LEU A 16 17.83 -7.69 -19.08
N CYS A 17 18.78 -8.08 -19.93
CA CYS A 17 18.60 -9.22 -20.82
C CYS A 17 18.65 -10.55 -20.05
N GLY A 18 19.41 -10.60 -18.97
CA GLY A 18 19.68 -11.80 -18.18
C GLY A 18 20.57 -12.83 -18.92
N PRO A 19 20.98 -13.91 -18.23
CA PRO A 19 21.78 -14.99 -18.85
C PRO A 19 21.06 -15.56 -20.08
N ALA A 20 21.74 -15.60 -21.22
CA ALA A 20 21.21 -16.08 -22.51
C ALA A 20 19.86 -15.44 -22.91
N ASN A 21 19.64 -14.16 -22.57
CA ASN A 21 18.39 -13.41 -22.77
C ASN A 21 17.18 -14.03 -22.04
N SER A 22 17.38 -14.69 -20.92
CA SER A 22 16.31 -15.40 -20.21
C SER A 22 15.15 -14.48 -19.78
N ILE A 23 15.45 -13.25 -19.35
CA ILE A 23 14.42 -12.27 -18.95
C ILE A 23 13.59 -11.85 -20.17
N LEU A 24 14.24 -11.52 -21.28
CA LEU A 24 13.54 -11.13 -22.51
C LEU A 24 12.70 -12.27 -23.07
N LYS A 25 13.20 -13.51 -23.06
CA LYS A 25 12.46 -14.70 -23.51
C LYS A 25 11.21 -14.94 -22.67
N GLN A 26 11.30 -14.77 -21.37
CA GLN A 26 10.14 -14.90 -20.49
C GLN A 26 9.06 -13.87 -20.81
N ILE A 27 9.46 -12.62 -21.12
CA ILE A 27 8.52 -11.57 -21.55
C ILE A 27 7.92 -11.92 -22.93
N GLU A 28 8.71 -12.47 -23.85
CA GLU A 28 8.26 -12.92 -25.18
C GLU A 28 7.19 -14.02 -25.08
N GLU A 29 7.44 -15.04 -24.25
CA GLU A 29 6.54 -16.18 -24.06
C GLU A 29 5.22 -15.79 -23.42
N GLU A 30 5.26 -14.95 -22.37
CA GLU A 30 4.05 -14.54 -21.64
C GLU A 30 3.16 -13.55 -22.42
N LEU A 31 3.74 -12.75 -23.31
CA LEU A 31 3.02 -11.73 -24.08
C LEU A 31 2.79 -12.11 -25.55
N ASP A 32 3.24 -13.29 -25.98
CA ASP A 32 3.18 -13.76 -27.38
C ASP A 32 3.73 -12.74 -28.38
N ILE A 33 4.96 -12.28 -28.14
CA ILE A 33 5.67 -11.27 -28.93
C ILE A 33 7.10 -11.71 -29.23
N LYS A 34 7.79 -10.98 -30.12
CA LYS A 34 9.22 -11.15 -30.37
C LYS A 34 9.98 -9.86 -30.08
N ILE A 35 11.01 -9.95 -29.25
CA ILE A 35 11.88 -8.85 -28.85
C ILE A 35 13.26 -9.03 -29.51
N LEU A 36 13.66 -8.07 -30.32
CA LEU A 36 15.00 -8.00 -30.88
C LEU A 36 15.71 -6.80 -30.25
N ASN A 37 16.89 -7.03 -29.68
CA ASN A 37 17.71 -5.95 -29.16
C ASN A 37 19.09 -5.90 -29.84
N ARG A 38 19.60 -4.69 -30.04
CA ARG A 38 20.97 -4.42 -30.44
C ARG A 38 21.52 -3.30 -29.56
N GLY A 39 22.23 -3.70 -28.51
CA GLY A 39 22.62 -2.75 -27.45
C GLY A 39 21.40 -2.06 -26.84
N PRO A 40 21.36 -0.70 -26.75
CA PRO A 40 20.27 0.04 -26.16
C PRO A 40 18.99 0.10 -27.00
N SER A 41 19.03 -0.33 -28.25
CA SER A 41 17.89 -0.25 -29.17
C SER A 41 17.10 -1.55 -29.17
N PHE A 42 15.80 -1.44 -28.92
CA PHE A 42 14.85 -2.54 -28.86
C PHE A 42 13.84 -2.43 -30.01
N LYS A 43 13.49 -3.58 -30.61
CA LYS A 43 12.39 -3.71 -31.55
C LYS A 43 11.48 -4.84 -31.10
N ILE A 44 10.21 -4.52 -30.85
CA ILE A 44 9.18 -5.47 -30.45
C ILE A 44 8.25 -5.70 -31.64
N ASN A 45 8.04 -6.97 -32.00
CA ASN A 45 7.12 -7.42 -33.04
C ASN A 45 6.04 -8.28 -32.38
N GLY A 46 4.78 -7.98 -32.62
CA GLY A 46 3.59 -8.64 -32.06
C GLY A 46 2.40 -7.70 -32.12
N GLU A 47 1.32 -8.08 -31.45
CA GLU A 47 0.15 -7.23 -31.30
C GLU A 47 0.54 -5.90 -30.62
N GLU A 48 0.01 -4.78 -31.12
CA GLU A 48 0.37 -3.44 -30.67
C GLU A 48 0.22 -3.26 -29.15
N ARG A 49 -0.88 -3.79 -28.60
CA ARG A 49 -1.15 -3.79 -27.18
C ARG A 49 -0.08 -4.53 -26.37
N ASN A 50 0.28 -5.75 -26.78
CA ASN A 50 1.28 -6.56 -26.09
C ASN A 50 2.68 -5.97 -26.23
N ALA A 51 2.96 -5.31 -27.36
CA ALA A 51 4.21 -4.60 -27.57
C ALA A 51 4.36 -3.36 -26.67
N GLU A 52 3.27 -2.65 -26.38
CA GLU A 52 3.27 -1.54 -25.40
C GLU A 52 3.51 -2.04 -23.97
N ILE A 53 2.87 -3.15 -23.57
CA ILE A 53 3.11 -3.79 -22.28
C ILE A 53 4.58 -4.15 -22.12
N ALA A 54 5.14 -4.83 -23.09
CA ALA A 54 6.52 -5.27 -23.05
C ALA A 54 7.49 -4.09 -22.96
N LYS A 55 7.23 -3.01 -23.69
CA LYS A 55 8.04 -1.78 -23.61
C LYS A 55 8.01 -1.20 -22.20
N ASP A 56 6.83 -1.06 -21.60
CA ASP A 56 6.67 -0.51 -20.24
C ASP A 56 7.37 -1.40 -19.19
N ILE A 57 7.24 -2.72 -19.30
CA ILE A 57 7.94 -3.67 -18.43
C ILE A 57 9.46 -3.53 -18.56
N ILE A 58 9.99 -3.47 -19.79
CA ILE A 58 11.41 -3.32 -20.04
C ILE A 58 11.95 -2.02 -19.43
N LEU A 59 11.23 -0.91 -19.59
CA LEU A 59 11.61 0.38 -19.00
C LEU A 59 11.62 0.34 -17.48
N ARG A 60 10.59 -0.23 -16.86
CA ARG A 60 10.51 -0.38 -15.37
C ARG A 60 11.64 -1.25 -14.83
N ILE A 61 11.91 -2.38 -15.47
CA ILE A 61 13.03 -3.25 -15.09
C ILE A 61 14.36 -2.49 -15.21
N TYR A 62 14.53 -1.70 -16.26
CA TYR A 62 15.74 -0.92 -16.49
C TYR A 62 15.95 0.17 -15.43
N ASP A 63 14.88 0.85 -15.00
CA ASP A 63 14.92 1.86 -13.95
C ASP A 63 15.22 1.22 -12.57
N ASP A 64 14.57 0.08 -12.25
CA ASP A 64 14.76 -0.61 -10.97
C ASP A 64 16.17 -1.24 -10.82
N LEU A 65 16.90 -1.47 -11.93
CA LEU A 65 18.29 -1.93 -11.89
C LEU A 65 19.28 -0.90 -11.31
N ASP A 66 18.87 0.37 -11.11
CA ASP A 66 19.69 1.36 -10.39
C ASP A 66 19.71 1.11 -8.88
N GLU A 67 18.64 0.54 -8.34
CA GLU A 67 18.49 0.27 -6.92
C GLU A 67 18.90 -1.16 -6.54
N LYS A 68 18.78 -2.11 -7.49
CA LYS A 68 19.07 -3.54 -7.29
C LYS A 68 20.22 -4.01 -8.20
N LYS A 69 21.19 -4.72 -7.64
CA LYS A 69 22.34 -5.24 -8.41
C LYS A 69 22.01 -6.33 -9.44
N GLN A 70 20.91 -7.07 -9.28
CA GLN A 70 20.45 -8.13 -10.22
C GLN A 70 18.95 -8.39 -10.04
N ILE A 71 18.25 -8.66 -11.14
CA ILE A 71 16.85 -9.10 -11.12
C ILE A 71 16.81 -10.61 -11.33
N ARG A 72 16.10 -11.31 -10.47
CA ARG A 72 15.90 -12.76 -10.57
C ARG A 72 14.73 -13.08 -11.52
N PRO A 73 14.78 -14.22 -12.25
CA PRO A 73 13.67 -14.62 -13.13
C PRO A 73 12.29 -14.64 -12.44
N GLU A 74 12.25 -14.99 -11.14
CA GLU A 74 11.00 -14.99 -10.37
C GLU A 74 10.41 -13.59 -10.19
N GLU A 75 11.24 -12.55 -10.18
CA GLU A 75 10.79 -11.16 -10.07
C GLU A 75 10.17 -10.65 -11.37
N VAL A 76 10.54 -11.21 -12.52
CA VAL A 76 9.97 -10.86 -13.84
C VAL A 76 8.47 -11.13 -13.89
N HIS A 77 7.99 -12.21 -13.26
CA HIS A 77 6.55 -12.49 -13.13
C HIS A 77 5.78 -11.38 -12.41
N LEU A 78 6.40 -10.69 -11.45
CA LEU A 78 5.77 -9.56 -10.77
C LEU A 78 5.61 -8.35 -11.70
N TYR A 79 6.62 -8.08 -12.55
CA TYR A 79 6.55 -7.02 -13.56
C TYR A 79 5.50 -7.34 -14.63
N LEU A 80 5.44 -8.59 -15.09
CA LEU A 80 4.43 -9.07 -16.04
C LEU A 80 3.01 -8.93 -15.49
N ARG A 81 2.77 -9.39 -14.26
CA ARG A 81 1.46 -9.24 -13.61
C ARG A 81 1.07 -7.77 -13.43
N LYS A 82 2.01 -6.91 -13.07
CA LYS A 82 1.76 -5.46 -12.96
C LYS A 82 1.43 -4.86 -14.32
N GLY A 83 2.25 -5.11 -15.35
CA GLY A 83 2.04 -4.61 -16.70
C GLY A 83 0.72 -5.06 -17.34
N MET A 84 0.35 -6.34 -17.18
CA MET A 84 -0.93 -6.86 -17.67
C MET A 84 -2.15 -6.28 -16.92
N ASN A 85 -2.02 -5.97 -15.63
CA ASN A 85 -3.09 -5.36 -14.84
C ASN A 85 -3.23 -3.86 -15.13
N ASP A 86 -2.13 -3.17 -15.38
CA ASP A 86 -2.13 -1.74 -15.71
C ASP A 86 -2.92 -1.48 -17.00
N LEU A 87 -2.86 -2.38 -17.99
CA LEU A 87 -3.60 -2.24 -19.25
C LEU A 87 -5.09 -2.64 -19.20
N LYS A 88 -5.50 -3.43 -18.24
CA LYS A 88 -6.95 -3.57 -17.96
C LYS A 88 -7.56 -2.27 -17.48
N ASN A 89 -6.73 -1.32 -17.04
CA ASN A 89 -7.11 0.00 -16.51
C ASN A 89 -6.83 1.18 -17.47
N ILE A 90 -6.20 0.99 -18.65
CA ILE A 90 -5.88 2.06 -19.63
C ILE A 90 -7.13 2.70 -20.26
N ASN A 91 -8.33 2.15 -20.07
CA ASN A 91 -9.58 2.84 -20.42
C ASN A 91 -10.06 3.84 -19.34
N LYS A 92 -9.27 4.12 -18.33
CA LYS A 92 -9.53 5.21 -17.37
C LYS A 92 -8.30 6.12 -17.32
N GLU A 93 -8.48 7.29 -17.90
CA GLU A 93 -7.74 8.56 -17.76
C GLU A 93 -6.42 8.50 -16.97
N THR A 94 -5.41 9.16 -17.51
CA THR A 94 -4.16 9.59 -16.88
C THR A 94 -4.40 10.11 -15.44
N THR A 95 -4.58 9.23 -14.49
CA THR A 95 -4.64 9.60 -13.08
C THR A 95 -3.21 9.69 -12.57
N SER A 96 -2.82 10.88 -12.18
CA SER A 96 -1.59 11.16 -11.42
C SER A 96 -1.48 10.16 -10.26
N ARG A 97 -0.35 9.46 -10.15
CA ARG A 97 -0.06 8.54 -9.05
C ARG A 97 -0.46 9.17 -7.73
N GLN A 98 -1.27 8.47 -6.95
CA GLN A 98 -1.67 8.95 -5.63
C GLN A 98 -0.47 8.89 -4.69
N VAL A 99 0.08 10.06 -4.39
CA VAL A 99 1.18 10.23 -3.45
C VAL A 99 0.61 10.68 -2.11
N ILE A 100 1.03 10.02 -1.05
CA ILE A 100 0.70 10.35 0.34
C ILE A 100 1.98 10.89 0.98
N LYS A 101 1.92 12.09 1.53
CA LYS A 101 3.07 12.74 2.18
C LYS A 101 2.90 12.72 3.68
N THR A 102 3.76 12.00 4.37
CA THR A 102 3.85 12.01 5.84
C THR A 102 5.13 12.73 6.27
N PRO A 103 5.29 13.12 7.53
CA PRO A 103 6.49 13.80 8.01
C PRO A 103 7.81 13.07 7.71
N SER A 104 7.82 11.74 7.80
CA SER A 104 9.04 10.94 7.62
C SER A 104 9.11 10.18 6.30
N LEU A 105 7.98 9.96 5.61
CA LEU A 105 7.92 9.14 4.40
C LEU A 105 7.06 9.76 3.30
N ILE A 106 7.46 9.51 2.06
CA ILE A 106 6.62 9.71 0.88
C ILE A 106 6.20 8.34 0.36
N ILE A 107 4.91 8.09 0.33
CA ILE A 107 4.33 6.81 -0.03
C ILE A 107 3.58 6.96 -1.35
N THR A 108 3.91 6.14 -2.32
CA THR A 108 3.21 6.10 -3.60
C THR A 108 2.32 4.87 -3.64
N ALA A 109 1.02 5.07 -3.83
CA ALA A 109 0.10 3.96 -4.02
C ALA A 109 0.42 3.24 -5.34
N ASN A 110 0.47 1.90 -5.31
CA ASN A 110 0.61 1.11 -6.51
C ASN A 110 -0.66 1.23 -7.37
N HIS A 111 -0.48 1.17 -8.70
CA HIS A 111 -1.61 1.25 -9.64
C HIS A 111 -2.73 0.25 -9.33
N GLY A 112 -3.94 0.63 -9.70
CA GLY A 112 -5.12 -0.20 -9.57
C GLY A 112 -5.79 -0.13 -8.19
N SER A 113 -5.83 -1.24 -7.45
CA SER A 113 -6.62 -1.35 -6.22
C SER A 113 -6.16 -0.40 -5.10
N GLN A 114 -4.85 -0.15 -4.97
CA GLN A 114 -4.33 0.76 -3.94
C GLN A 114 -4.65 2.22 -4.25
N GLU A 115 -4.53 2.65 -5.51
CA GLU A 115 -4.92 4.01 -5.92
C GLU A 115 -6.40 4.25 -5.68
N HIS A 116 -7.26 3.30 -6.09
CA HIS A 116 -8.68 3.38 -5.85
C HIS A 116 -9.02 3.44 -4.36
N TYR A 117 -8.33 2.65 -3.54
CA TYR A 117 -8.49 2.66 -2.08
C TYR A 117 -8.11 4.03 -1.48
N VAL A 118 -6.96 4.56 -1.84
CA VAL A 118 -6.49 5.88 -1.40
C VAL A 118 -7.46 6.99 -1.82
N GLU A 119 -7.91 6.97 -3.08
CA GLU A 119 -8.88 7.94 -3.60
C GLU A 119 -10.23 7.83 -2.87
N THR A 120 -10.69 6.61 -2.62
CA THR A 120 -11.95 6.37 -1.89
C THR A 120 -11.87 6.91 -0.47
N ILE A 121 -10.78 6.63 0.25
CA ILE A 121 -10.58 7.17 1.60
C ILE A 121 -10.56 8.72 1.58
N LYS A 122 -9.89 9.33 0.60
CA LYS A 122 -9.86 10.80 0.50
C LYS A 122 -11.25 11.41 0.29
N LYS A 123 -12.10 10.76 -0.50
CA LYS A 123 -13.41 11.29 -0.92
C LYS A 123 -14.58 10.93 0.00
N LYS A 124 -14.51 9.79 0.70
CA LYS A 124 -15.65 9.24 1.46
C LYS A 124 -15.45 9.39 2.96
N VAL A 125 -16.55 9.61 3.67
CA VAL A 125 -16.58 9.65 5.14
C VAL A 125 -16.34 8.26 5.71
N LEU A 126 -16.91 7.22 5.12
CA LEU A 126 -16.75 5.83 5.53
C LEU A 126 -16.26 4.99 4.36
N THR A 127 -15.19 4.23 4.60
CA THR A 127 -14.57 3.34 3.60
C THR A 127 -14.32 1.97 4.20
N PHE A 128 -14.70 0.92 3.49
CA PHE A 128 -14.35 -0.46 3.84
C PHE A 128 -13.22 -0.96 2.95
N GLY A 129 -12.09 -1.32 3.55
CA GLY A 129 -10.94 -1.90 2.87
C GLY A 129 -10.97 -3.42 2.95
N ILE A 130 -11.43 -4.10 1.89
CA ILE A 130 -11.52 -5.56 1.83
C ILE A 130 -10.44 -6.10 0.89
N GLY A 131 -9.71 -7.12 1.32
CA GLY A 131 -8.67 -7.76 0.50
C GLY A 131 -7.73 -8.66 1.30
N PRO A 132 -6.85 -9.43 0.62
CA PRO A 132 -5.91 -10.33 1.26
C PRO A 132 -4.94 -9.65 2.22
N ALA A 133 -4.32 -10.41 3.12
CA ALA A 133 -3.24 -9.93 3.97
C ALA A 133 -2.04 -9.46 3.12
N GLY A 134 -1.23 -8.53 3.67
CA GLY A 134 -0.03 -8.04 3.00
C GLY A 134 -0.25 -7.08 1.82
N THR A 135 -1.49 -6.67 1.52
CA THR A 135 -1.79 -5.73 0.42
C THR A 135 -1.66 -4.25 0.79
N GLY A 136 -1.24 -3.94 2.01
CA GLY A 136 -0.99 -2.58 2.48
C GLY A 136 -2.22 -1.81 2.96
N LYS A 137 -3.38 -2.45 3.18
CA LYS A 137 -4.62 -1.77 3.60
C LYS A 137 -4.43 -0.89 4.84
N THR A 138 -3.97 -1.47 5.93
CA THR A 138 -3.73 -0.78 7.21
C THR A 138 -2.66 0.30 7.06
N PHE A 139 -1.56 -0.02 6.39
CA PHE A 139 -0.45 0.90 6.17
C PHE A 139 -0.89 2.15 5.41
N LEU A 140 -1.62 2.00 4.29
CA LEU A 140 -2.13 3.13 3.50
C LEU A 140 -3.19 3.95 4.27
N ALA A 141 -4.06 3.29 5.05
CA ALA A 141 -5.03 3.99 5.88
C ALA A 141 -4.36 4.86 6.96
N VAL A 142 -3.35 4.30 7.66
CA VAL A 142 -2.56 5.06 8.66
C VAL A 142 -1.79 6.20 7.99
N ALA A 143 -1.21 5.98 6.80
CA ALA A 143 -0.52 7.03 6.05
C ALA A 143 -1.44 8.20 5.72
N LEU A 144 -2.67 7.92 5.27
CA LEU A 144 -3.66 8.95 4.98
C LEU A 144 -4.14 9.68 6.23
N ALA A 145 -4.29 8.97 7.35
CA ALA A 145 -4.62 9.58 8.63
C ALA A 145 -3.54 10.57 9.07
N VAL A 146 -2.27 10.17 8.96
CA VAL A 146 -1.12 11.03 9.27
C VAL A 146 -1.04 12.22 8.30
N GLU A 147 -1.26 12.00 7.00
CA GLU A 147 -1.26 13.08 6.01
C GLU A 147 -2.36 14.11 6.32
N GLN A 148 -3.60 13.67 6.60
CA GLN A 148 -4.72 14.56 6.89
C GLN A 148 -4.52 15.30 8.22
N PHE A 149 -4.00 14.62 9.22
CA PHE A 149 -3.62 15.25 10.49
C PHE A 149 -2.56 16.34 10.28
N SER A 150 -1.49 16.04 9.51
CA SER A 150 -0.44 17.01 9.22
C SER A 150 -0.92 18.24 8.43
N LYS A 151 -1.99 18.08 7.65
CA LYS A 151 -2.67 19.19 6.94
C LYS A 151 -3.67 19.96 7.80
N GLY A 152 -3.95 19.50 9.02
CA GLY A 152 -4.97 20.09 9.88
C GLY A 152 -6.41 19.82 9.44
N GLU A 153 -6.63 18.81 8.59
CA GLU A 153 -7.97 18.40 8.14
C GLU A 153 -8.71 17.62 9.24
N VAL A 154 -7.97 16.99 10.15
CA VAL A 154 -8.47 16.33 11.37
C VAL A 154 -7.60 16.72 12.56
N GLU A 155 -8.19 16.68 13.76
CA GLU A 155 -7.52 17.05 15.01
C GLU A 155 -6.94 15.83 15.74
N LYS A 156 -7.47 14.63 15.46
CA LYS A 156 -7.11 13.39 16.15
C LYS A 156 -7.02 12.21 15.18
N ILE A 157 -6.20 11.23 15.56
CA ILE A 157 -6.12 9.92 14.92
C ILE A 157 -6.49 8.86 15.94
N LEU A 158 -7.49 8.04 15.64
CA LEU A 158 -7.88 6.90 16.47
C LEU A 158 -7.64 5.61 15.70
N LEU A 159 -6.76 4.78 16.22
CA LEU A 159 -6.48 3.44 15.71
C LEU A 159 -7.12 2.43 16.64
N VAL A 160 -8.10 1.72 16.13
CA VAL A 160 -8.94 0.82 16.90
C VAL A 160 -8.79 -0.59 16.37
N ARG A 161 -8.72 -1.58 17.24
CA ARG A 161 -8.68 -2.99 16.87
C ARG A 161 -9.51 -3.82 17.84
N PRO A 162 -10.24 -4.87 17.41
CA PRO A 162 -10.83 -5.85 18.31
C PRO A 162 -9.75 -6.47 19.21
N ALA A 163 -10.07 -6.68 20.48
CA ALA A 163 -9.10 -7.15 21.49
C ALA A 163 -8.69 -8.63 21.31
N VAL A 164 -9.43 -9.39 20.50
CA VAL A 164 -9.18 -10.81 20.23
C VAL A 164 -9.31 -11.10 18.75
N GLU A 165 -8.45 -11.94 18.22
CA GLU A 165 -8.58 -12.50 16.89
C GLU A 165 -9.47 -13.78 16.91
N ALA A 166 -10.00 -14.15 15.73
CA ALA A 166 -10.92 -15.28 15.62
C ALA A 166 -10.24 -16.58 16.12
N GLY A 167 -10.81 -17.16 17.16
CA GLY A 167 -10.34 -18.40 17.77
C GLY A 167 -9.42 -18.23 18.99
N GLU A 168 -9.00 -17.01 19.33
CA GLU A 168 -8.17 -16.74 20.49
C GLU A 168 -8.99 -16.30 21.72
N LYS A 169 -8.51 -16.68 22.91
CA LYS A 169 -9.10 -16.26 24.19
C LYS A 169 -8.05 -15.45 24.95
N LEU A 170 -8.37 -14.20 25.28
CA LEU A 170 -7.54 -13.30 26.12
C LEU A 170 -7.06 -13.91 27.44
N GLY A 171 -7.70 -14.98 27.91
CA GLY A 171 -7.36 -15.66 29.15
C GLY A 171 -5.98 -16.33 29.22
N PHE A 172 -5.33 -16.57 28.10
CA PHE A 172 -4.03 -17.27 28.04
C PHE A 172 -2.81 -16.37 28.21
N LEU A 173 -2.96 -15.04 28.07
CA LEU A 173 -1.85 -14.11 28.25
C LEU A 173 -1.76 -13.64 29.70
N PRO A 174 -0.56 -13.61 30.32
CA PRO A 174 -0.36 -13.07 31.68
C PRO A 174 -0.47 -11.53 31.64
N GLY A 175 -0.94 -10.95 32.75
CA GLY A 175 -1.04 -9.51 32.91
C GLY A 175 -2.47 -8.95 32.94
N ASP A 176 -2.59 -7.64 33.09
CA ASP A 176 -3.87 -6.95 33.01
C ASP A 176 -4.41 -6.85 31.58
N LEU A 177 -5.61 -6.31 31.41
CA LEU A 177 -6.27 -6.25 30.10
C LEU A 177 -5.48 -5.43 29.09
N SER A 178 -4.82 -4.36 29.51
CA SER A 178 -4.00 -3.48 28.66
C SER A 178 -2.76 -4.21 28.15
N GLN A 179 -2.06 -4.92 29.04
CA GLN A 179 -0.87 -5.69 28.71
C GLN A 179 -1.17 -6.86 27.77
N LYS A 180 -2.35 -7.46 27.89
CA LYS A 180 -2.80 -8.56 27.02
C LYS A 180 -3.14 -8.11 25.60
N VAL A 181 -3.57 -6.87 25.43
CA VAL A 181 -3.99 -6.32 24.15
C VAL A 181 -2.82 -5.65 23.41
N ASP A 182 -1.79 -5.20 24.12
CA ASP A 182 -0.64 -4.48 23.56
C ASP A 182 0.04 -5.18 22.37
N PRO A 183 0.29 -6.51 22.39
CA PRO A 183 0.88 -7.21 21.25
C PRO A 183 0.08 -7.07 19.94
N TYR A 184 -1.24 -7.02 20.03
CA TYR A 184 -2.12 -6.88 18.86
C TYR A 184 -2.14 -5.46 18.29
N LEU A 185 -1.74 -4.47 19.07
CA LEU A 185 -1.66 -3.07 18.65
C LEU A 185 -0.31 -2.69 18.06
N ARG A 186 0.74 -3.50 18.26
CA ARG A 186 2.10 -3.21 17.77
C ARG A 186 2.18 -2.85 16.29
N PRO A 187 1.52 -3.56 15.36
CA PRO A 187 1.60 -3.20 13.94
C PRO A 187 1.12 -1.78 13.64
N LEU A 188 0.18 -1.26 14.43
CA LEU A 188 -0.31 0.12 14.29
C LEU A 188 0.72 1.14 14.80
N TYR A 189 1.39 0.83 15.93
CA TYR A 189 2.49 1.66 16.43
C TYR A 189 3.67 1.67 15.45
N ASP A 190 4.03 0.51 14.89
CA ASP A 190 5.13 0.41 13.92
C ASP A 190 4.86 1.27 12.68
N ALA A 191 3.63 1.28 12.18
CA ALA A 191 3.24 2.13 11.07
C ALA A 191 3.35 3.63 11.43
N LEU A 192 2.87 4.04 12.61
CA LEU A 192 3.00 5.41 13.10
C LEU A 192 4.47 5.84 13.25
N PHE A 193 5.31 4.99 13.85
CA PHE A 193 6.75 5.28 14.01
C PHE A 193 7.46 5.46 12.68
N GLN A 194 7.11 4.69 11.67
CA GLN A 194 7.66 4.86 10.33
C GLN A 194 7.24 6.18 9.67
N MET A 195 6.01 6.64 9.90
CA MET A 195 5.42 7.80 9.22
C MET A 195 5.70 9.13 9.92
N ILE A 196 5.80 9.13 11.24
CA ILE A 196 5.95 10.35 12.06
C ILE A 196 7.32 10.39 12.73
N GLY A 197 7.88 9.22 13.07
CA GLY A 197 9.06 9.07 13.91
C GLY A 197 8.70 8.76 15.37
N TYR A 198 9.60 8.06 16.05
CA TYR A 198 9.35 7.51 17.40
C TYR A 198 9.04 8.59 18.44
N LYS A 199 9.87 9.64 18.50
CA LYS A 199 9.76 10.70 19.53
C LYS A 199 8.45 11.48 19.40
N GLU A 200 8.11 11.89 18.19
CA GLU A 200 6.93 12.71 17.94
C GLU A 200 5.64 11.89 18.10
N THR A 201 5.64 10.63 17.67
CA THR A 201 4.50 9.72 17.89
C THR A 201 4.20 9.59 19.38
N ASN A 202 5.21 9.35 20.24
CA ASN A 202 5.00 9.24 21.67
C ASN A 202 4.44 10.52 22.29
N GLN A 203 4.94 11.69 21.86
CA GLN A 203 4.40 12.97 22.34
C GLN A 203 2.94 13.19 21.94
N LEU A 204 2.54 12.76 20.73
CA LEU A 204 1.16 12.85 20.27
C LEU A 204 0.24 11.87 21.01
N ILE A 205 0.74 10.69 21.38
CA ILE A 205 0.02 9.72 22.20
C ILE A 205 -0.16 10.25 23.63
N GLU A 206 0.89 10.78 24.26
CA GLU A 206 0.82 11.38 25.60
C GLU A 206 -0.20 12.53 25.69
N ARG A 207 -0.35 13.28 24.59
CA ARG A 207 -1.35 14.36 24.49
C ARG A 207 -2.75 13.89 24.11
N ASN A 208 -2.97 12.59 23.94
CA ASN A 208 -4.22 12.00 23.44
C ASN A 208 -4.70 12.57 22.08
N ILE A 209 -3.73 12.97 21.24
CA ILE A 209 -3.97 13.35 19.85
C ILE A 209 -4.00 12.11 18.97
N ILE A 210 -3.10 11.16 19.22
CA ILE A 210 -3.13 9.82 18.65
C ILE A 210 -3.52 8.85 19.76
N GLU A 211 -4.55 8.06 19.50
CA GLU A 211 -4.99 7.01 20.42
C GLU A 211 -4.94 5.65 19.69
N VAL A 212 -4.32 4.66 20.33
CA VAL A 212 -4.30 3.28 19.85
C VAL A 212 -4.98 2.42 20.92
N VAL A 213 -6.21 1.97 20.66
CA VAL A 213 -7.08 1.42 21.69
C VAL A 213 -7.91 0.23 21.22
N PRO A 214 -8.23 -0.70 22.12
CA PRO A 214 -9.19 -1.78 21.84
C PRO A 214 -10.59 -1.24 21.51
N LEU A 215 -11.30 -1.94 20.64
CA LEU A 215 -12.67 -1.59 20.23
C LEU A 215 -13.63 -1.45 21.41
N ALA A 216 -13.47 -2.25 22.46
CA ALA A 216 -14.31 -2.18 23.66
C ALA A 216 -14.28 -0.82 24.35
N PHE A 217 -13.17 -0.07 24.25
CA PHE A 217 -13.01 1.25 24.89
C PHE A 217 -13.65 2.39 24.08
N MET A 218 -14.26 2.08 22.94
CA MET A 218 -15.01 3.06 22.15
C MET A 218 -16.42 3.32 22.68
N ARG A 219 -16.93 2.46 23.57
CA ARG A 219 -18.29 2.57 24.10
C ARG A 219 -18.48 3.89 24.86
N GLY A 220 -19.58 4.60 24.56
CA GLY A 220 -19.94 5.86 25.24
C GLY A 220 -19.17 7.09 24.76
N ARG A 221 -18.28 6.96 23.76
CA ARG A 221 -17.52 8.08 23.19
C ARG A 221 -18.27 8.70 22.01
N THR A 222 -18.00 9.96 21.74
CA THR A 222 -18.32 10.66 20.48
C THR A 222 -17.03 11.22 19.92
N LEU A 223 -16.72 10.84 18.69
CA LEU A 223 -15.45 11.16 18.06
C LEU A 223 -15.68 12.26 17.01
N ASN A 224 -15.29 13.48 17.34
CA ASN A 224 -15.38 14.63 16.43
C ASN A 224 -14.00 14.95 15.84
N ASN A 225 -13.98 15.51 14.63
CA ASN A 225 -12.78 15.98 13.93
C ASN A 225 -11.64 14.93 13.91
N SER A 226 -12.00 13.66 13.75
CA SER A 226 -11.09 12.54 13.95
C SER A 226 -10.98 11.66 12.71
N PHE A 227 -9.77 11.21 12.40
CA PHE A 227 -9.57 10.11 11.48
C PHE A 227 -9.57 8.80 12.26
N ILE A 228 -10.52 7.93 11.97
CA ILE A 228 -10.79 6.72 12.74
C ILE A 228 -10.54 5.49 11.88
N ILE A 229 -9.67 4.59 12.34
CA ILE A 229 -9.37 3.33 11.66
C ILE A 229 -9.77 2.18 12.57
N LEU A 230 -10.66 1.30 12.09
CA LEU A 230 -10.91 0.01 12.71
C LEU A 230 -10.19 -1.07 11.92
N ASP A 231 -9.03 -1.48 12.43
CA ASP A 231 -8.23 -2.55 11.84
C ASP A 231 -8.75 -3.93 12.26
N GLU A 232 -8.54 -4.96 11.41
CA GLU A 232 -9.00 -6.34 11.64
C GLU A 232 -10.50 -6.44 11.99
N SER A 233 -11.31 -5.61 11.34
CA SER A 233 -12.74 -5.44 11.64
C SER A 233 -13.58 -6.72 11.46
N GLN A 234 -13.08 -7.73 10.72
CA GLN A 234 -13.72 -9.05 10.60
C GLN A 234 -13.80 -9.81 11.94
N ASN A 235 -12.98 -9.41 12.93
CA ASN A 235 -13.00 -10.00 14.27
C ASN A 235 -14.02 -9.30 15.21
N ALA A 236 -14.72 -8.26 14.75
CA ALA A 236 -15.77 -7.60 15.49
C ALA A 236 -17.13 -8.31 15.33
N THR A 237 -17.91 -8.38 16.41
CA THR A 237 -19.31 -8.83 16.31
C THR A 237 -20.18 -7.75 15.67
N VAL A 238 -21.40 -8.14 15.25
CA VAL A 238 -22.37 -7.19 14.67
C VAL A 238 -22.70 -6.06 15.66
N GLU A 239 -22.85 -6.40 16.95
CA GLU A 239 -23.13 -5.45 18.04
C GLU A 239 -21.96 -4.49 18.26
N GLN A 240 -20.73 -5.00 18.22
CA GLN A 240 -19.52 -4.18 18.30
C GLN A 240 -19.39 -3.25 17.12
N MET A 241 -19.68 -3.71 15.90
CA MET A 241 -19.67 -2.88 14.71
C MET A 241 -20.75 -1.80 14.76
N LYS A 242 -21.97 -2.11 15.19
CA LYS A 242 -23.03 -1.11 15.41
C LYS A 242 -22.61 -0.07 16.45
N MET A 243 -22.06 -0.53 17.57
CA MET A 243 -21.54 0.35 18.63
C MET A 243 -20.47 1.28 18.06
N PHE A 244 -19.51 0.78 17.29
CA PHE A 244 -18.42 1.55 16.72
C PHE A 244 -18.92 2.59 15.71
N LEU A 245 -19.75 2.20 14.75
CA LEU A 245 -20.25 3.09 13.70
C LEU A 245 -21.10 4.25 14.27
N THR A 246 -21.70 4.07 15.44
CA THR A 246 -22.45 5.13 16.13
C THR A 246 -21.56 6.10 16.93
N ARG A 247 -20.22 5.93 16.90
CA ARG A 247 -19.26 6.85 17.56
C ARG A 247 -18.84 8.01 16.69
N PHE A 248 -19.07 7.93 15.38
CA PHE A 248 -18.71 8.99 14.44
C PHE A 248 -19.45 10.28 14.78
N GLY A 249 -18.68 11.34 15.01
CA GLY A 249 -19.18 12.68 15.23
C GLY A 249 -18.89 13.60 14.04
N PHE A 250 -19.12 14.87 14.21
CA PHE A 250 -18.92 15.88 13.18
C PHE A 250 -17.44 15.97 12.77
N GLY A 251 -17.19 16.16 11.47
CA GLY A 251 -15.85 16.33 10.93
C GLY A 251 -14.98 15.08 10.97
N SER A 252 -15.55 13.90 11.32
CA SER A 252 -14.79 12.66 11.39
C SER A 252 -14.91 11.82 10.14
N LYS A 253 -13.90 10.97 9.94
CA LYS A 253 -13.76 10.08 8.80
C LYS A 253 -13.36 8.69 9.27
#